data_67b402df95177b16042cbf919bead46a
#
_entry.id   67b402df95177b16042cbf919bead46a
#
_cell.length_a   1.000
_cell.length_b   1.000
_cell.length_c   1.000
_cell.angle_alpha   90.00
_cell.angle_beta   90.00
_cell.angle_gamma   90.00
#
_symmetry.space_group_name_H-M   'P 1'
#
loop_
_entity.id
_entity.type
_entity.pdbx_description
1 polymer ?
#
loop_
_entity_poly.entity_id
_entity_poly.type
_entity_poly.pdbx_seq_one_letter_code
_entity_poly.pdbx_strand_id
1 'polypeptide(L)'
;MADFARKNTQLAGVADKVKIIRGDIFVEDFSEATVVTLYLLPELNLQLRPTLMKMKPGTRIVSNTFDMQEWAPDQTVSSGDTPGYSWIIPSPVAGEWEFTPLDGSAPARLSLQQAFQQVGGTLSMGGVSQPVLGAQLRGNQLSFHFLGSD
;
A
#
# COMPACT_ATOMS: atom_id res chain seq x y z
N MET A 1 19.63 -20.18 -13.77
CA MET A 1 19.14 -18.78 -13.80
C MET A 1 19.88 -17.88 -12.80
N ALA A 2 19.94 -18.21 -11.50
CA ALA A 2 20.65 -17.37 -10.49
C ALA A 2 22.14 -17.10 -10.82
N ASP A 3 22.88 -18.10 -11.30
CA ASP A 3 24.32 -17.94 -11.64
C ASP A 3 24.50 -17.05 -12.88
N PHE A 4 23.59 -17.11 -13.82
CA PHE A 4 23.56 -16.21 -14.98
C PHE A 4 23.29 -14.76 -14.52
N ALA A 5 22.33 -14.55 -13.63
CA ALA A 5 22.04 -13.23 -13.06
C ALA A 5 23.25 -12.67 -12.30
N ARG A 6 23.94 -13.48 -11.46
CA ARG A 6 25.16 -13.07 -10.77
C ARG A 6 26.28 -12.66 -11.74
N LYS A 7 26.47 -13.43 -12.82
CA LYS A 7 27.45 -13.09 -13.86
C LYS A 7 27.11 -11.75 -14.52
N ASN A 8 25.86 -11.51 -14.83
CA ASN A 8 25.41 -10.25 -15.44
C ASN A 8 25.62 -9.04 -14.52
N THR A 9 25.38 -9.17 -13.20
CA THR A 9 25.65 -8.09 -12.24
C THR A 9 27.14 -7.76 -12.13
N GLN A 10 28.00 -8.79 -12.23
CA GLN A 10 29.45 -8.60 -12.28
C GLN A 10 29.89 -7.88 -13.54
N LEU A 11 29.42 -8.33 -14.71
CA LEU A 11 29.73 -7.70 -16.00
C LEU A 11 29.25 -6.25 -16.07
N ALA A 12 28.10 -5.93 -15.44
CA ALA A 12 27.55 -4.60 -15.37
C ALA A 12 28.22 -3.71 -14.29
N GLY A 13 29.15 -4.24 -13.50
CA GLY A 13 29.83 -3.49 -12.44
C GLY A 13 28.94 -3.08 -11.27
N VAL A 14 27.85 -3.81 -11.01
CA VAL A 14 26.86 -3.50 -9.96
C VAL A 14 26.71 -4.63 -8.92
N ALA A 15 27.64 -5.57 -8.89
CA ALA A 15 27.59 -6.72 -7.99
C ALA A 15 27.59 -6.36 -6.49
N ASP A 16 28.17 -5.21 -6.15
CA ASP A 16 28.17 -4.63 -4.80
C ASP A 16 26.79 -4.06 -4.38
N LYS A 17 25.94 -3.75 -5.36
CA LYS A 17 24.61 -3.15 -5.16
C LYS A 17 23.45 -4.14 -5.33
N VAL A 18 23.73 -5.34 -5.87
CA VAL A 18 22.71 -6.33 -6.22
C VAL A 18 23.01 -7.67 -5.54
N LYS A 19 22.08 -8.10 -4.69
CA LYS A 19 22.12 -9.43 -4.06
C LYS A 19 21.19 -10.37 -4.81
N ILE A 20 21.73 -11.41 -5.44
CA ILE A 20 20.96 -12.47 -6.11
C ILE A 20 20.75 -13.63 -5.14
N ILE A 21 19.51 -13.86 -4.74
CA ILE A 21 19.09 -14.96 -3.87
C ILE A 21 18.44 -16.04 -4.73
N ARG A 22 18.83 -17.29 -4.49
CA ARG A 22 18.11 -18.46 -5.01
C ARG A 22 17.31 -19.06 -3.89
N GLY A 23 16.02 -18.75 -3.85
CA GLY A 23 15.13 -19.14 -2.78
C GLY A 23 13.68 -19.19 -3.24
N ASP A 24 12.81 -19.49 -2.30
CA ASP A 24 11.36 -19.45 -2.49
C ASP A 24 10.84 -18.09 -1.99
N ILE A 25 10.20 -17.32 -2.89
CA ILE A 25 9.68 -15.99 -2.58
C ILE A 25 8.64 -15.99 -1.45
N PHE A 26 7.99 -17.11 -1.19
CA PHE A 26 7.02 -17.26 -0.10
C PHE A 26 7.67 -17.52 1.27
N VAL A 27 8.98 -17.79 1.28
CA VAL A 27 9.77 -18.09 2.49
C VAL A 27 10.83 -17.02 2.75
N GLU A 28 11.39 -16.45 1.69
CA GLU A 28 12.44 -15.42 1.80
C GLU A 28 11.90 -14.14 2.43
N ASP A 29 12.67 -13.54 3.32
CA ASP A 29 12.34 -12.26 3.96
C ASP A 29 12.81 -11.08 3.11
N PHE A 30 11.87 -10.29 2.64
CA PHE A 30 12.08 -9.04 1.92
C PHE A 30 11.36 -7.85 2.59
N SER A 31 11.01 -7.97 3.86
CA SER A 31 10.24 -6.96 4.61
C SER A 31 10.90 -5.58 4.68
N GLU A 32 12.23 -5.52 4.53
CA GLU A 32 12.99 -4.26 4.53
C GLU A 32 12.96 -3.52 3.18
N ALA A 33 12.41 -4.13 2.14
CA ALA A 33 12.31 -3.47 0.85
C ALA A 33 11.35 -2.27 0.91
N THR A 34 11.71 -1.19 0.24
CA THR A 34 10.86 0.01 0.07
C THR A 34 10.13 0.02 -1.27
N VAL A 35 10.58 -0.82 -2.20
CA VAL A 35 9.96 -1.08 -3.49
C VAL A 35 10.05 -2.56 -3.79
N VAL A 36 8.95 -3.17 -4.18
CA VAL A 36 8.88 -4.56 -4.66
C VAL A 36 8.36 -4.54 -6.09
N THR A 37 9.09 -5.14 -7.01
CA THR A 37 8.65 -5.32 -8.39
C THR A 37 8.33 -6.78 -8.65
N LEU A 38 7.18 -7.04 -9.27
CA LEU A 38 6.64 -8.38 -9.51
C LEU A 38 6.49 -8.62 -11.01
N TYR A 39 6.95 -9.78 -11.44
CA TYR A 39 6.68 -10.35 -12.74
C TYR A 39 6.28 -11.81 -12.56
N LEU A 40 5.09 -12.00 -11.98
CA LEU A 40 4.55 -13.28 -11.54
C LEU A 40 3.20 -13.55 -12.22
N LEU A 41 2.79 -14.80 -12.23
CA LEU A 41 1.44 -15.20 -12.65
C LEU A 41 0.38 -14.69 -11.65
N PRO A 42 -0.90 -14.53 -12.07
CA PRO A 42 -1.97 -14.02 -11.23
C PRO A 42 -2.10 -14.73 -9.87
N GLU A 43 -2.05 -16.06 -9.90
CA GLU A 43 -2.21 -16.91 -8.71
C GLU A 43 -1.08 -16.67 -7.70
N LEU A 44 0.15 -16.43 -8.19
CA LEU A 44 1.31 -16.16 -7.35
C LEU A 44 1.24 -14.75 -6.73
N ASN A 45 0.74 -13.77 -7.48
CA ASN A 45 0.46 -12.43 -6.94
C ASN A 45 -0.53 -12.50 -5.78
N LEU A 46 -1.63 -13.23 -5.94
CA LEU A 46 -2.64 -13.40 -4.91
C LEU A 46 -2.12 -14.16 -3.69
N GLN A 47 -1.31 -15.18 -3.90
CA GLN A 47 -0.67 -15.93 -2.82
C GLN A 47 0.34 -15.05 -2.05
N LEU A 48 1.04 -14.13 -2.72
CA LEU A 48 2.01 -13.23 -2.11
C LEU A 48 1.35 -12.03 -1.41
N ARG A 49 0.16 -11.62 -1.83
CA ARG A 49 -0.56 -10.44 -1.32
C ARG A 49 -0.62 -10.34 0.21
N PRO A 50 -0.92 -11.40 0.98
CA PRO A 50 -0.92 -11.32 2.46
C PRO A 50 0.45 -10.97 3.06
N THR A 51 1.53 -11.39 2.42
CA THR A 51 2.91 -11.03 2.83
C THR A 51 3.21 -9.58 2.51
N LEU A 52 2.84 -9.12 1.31
CA LEU A 52 2.99 -7.73 0.90
C LEU A 52 2.24 -6.77 1.82
N MET A 53 1.02 -7.11 2.22
CA MET A 53 0.20 -6.30 3.12
C MET A 53 0.78 -6.12 4.54
N LYS A 54 1.75 -6.94 4.93
CA LYS A 54 2.48 -6.82 6.21
C LYS A 54 3.72 -5.94 6.12
N MET A 55 4.09 -5.51 4.93
CA MET A 55 5.24 -4.62 4.74
C MET A 55 4.98 -3.24 5.34
N LYS A 56 6.05 -2.48 5.53
CA LYS A 56 5.97 -1.12 6.10
C LYS A 56 5.03 -0.23 5.27
N PRO A 57 4.11 0.51 5.91
CA PRO A 57 3.29 1.49 5.20
C PRO A 57 4.14 2.45 4.38
N GLY A 58 3.69 2.73 3.15
CA GLY A 58 4.45 3.53 2.19
C GLY A 58 5.36 2.70 1.27
N THR A 59 5.58 1.40 1.52
CA THR A 59 6.24 0.51 0.57
C THR A 59 5.47 0.48 -0.73
N ARG A 60 6.18 0.59 -1.84
CA ARG A 60 5.59 0.60 -3.19
C ARG A 60 5.68 -0.80 -3.80
N ILE A 61 4.56 -1.29 -4.29
CA ILE A 61 4.48 -2.54 -5.04
C ILE A 61 4.21 -2.20 -6.51
N VAL A 62 4.92 -2.82 -7.41
CA VAL A 62 4.71 -2.68 -8.85
C VAL A 62 4.61 -4.07 -9.46
N SER A 63 3.53 -4.32 -10.21
CA SER A 63 3.33 -5.56 -10.93
C SER A 63 3.21 -5.32 -12.43
N ASN A 64 3.89 -6.12 -13.21
CA ASN A 64 3.75 -6.16 -14.65
C ASN A 64 2.62 -7.11 -15.03
N THR A 65 1.73 -6.68 -15.92
CA THR A 65 0.65 -7.44 -16.56
C THR A 65 -0.50 -7.86 -15.64
N PHE A 66 -0.24 -8.31 -14.42
CA PHE A 66 -1.26 -8.91 -13.56
C PHE A 66 -1.48 -8.08 -12.30
N ASP A 67 -2.75 -7.87 -11.95
CA ASP A 67 -3.18 -7.12 -10.78
C ASP A 67 -3.27 -7.98 -9.49
N MET A 68 -3.92 -7.44 -8.48
CA MET A 68 -4.17 -8.07 -7.18
C MET A 68 -5.66 -8.27 -6.89
N GLN A 69 -6.48 -8.31 -7.96
CA GLN A 69 -7.95 -8.46 -7.91
C GLN A 69 -8.60 -7.41 -7.00
N GLU A 70 -9.24 -7.82 -5.87
CA GLU A 70 -9.99 -6.92 -4.99
C GLU A 70 -9.13 -5.78 -4.40
N TRP A 71 -7.81 -5.94 -4.38
CA TRP A 71 -6.91 -4.85 -4.04
C TRP A 71 -6.67 -3.98 -5.26
N ALA A 72 -7.56 -3.01 -5.49
CA ALA A 72 -7.44 -2.09 -6.62
C ALA A 72 -6.10 -1.33 -6.60
N PRO A 73 -5.43 -1.15 -7.74
CA PRO A 73 -4.18 -0.41 -7.79
C PRO A 73 -4.40 1.09 -7.53
N ASP A 74 -3.41 1.73 -6.91
CA ASP A 74 -3.36 3.19 -6.77
C ASP A 74 -3.10 3.88 -8.12
N GLN A 75 -2.38 3.19 -9.01
CA GLN A 75 -2.10 3.68 -10.35
C GLN A 75 -1.97 2.53 -11.35
N THR A 76 -2.52 2.74 -12.53
CA THR A 76 -2.33 1.87 -13.70
C THR A 76 -1.66 2.67 -14.80
N VAL A 77 -0.64 2.09 -15.42
CA VAL A 77 0.05 2.64 -16.58
C VAL A 77 0.06 1.59 -17.69
N SER A 78 0.13 2.04 -18.94
CA SER A 78 0.29 1.14 -20.08
C SER A 78 1.58 1.47 -20.83
N SER A 79 2.33 0.42 -21.16
CA SER A 79 3.51 0.53 -22.03
C SER A 79 3.29 -0.41 -23.22
N GLY A 80 2.85 0.15 -24.34
CA GLY A 80 2.30 -0.65 -25.45
C GLY A 80 1.04 -1.38 -25.00
N ASP A 81 0.98 -2.69 -25.25
CA ASP A 81 -0.16 -3.57 -24.91
C ASP A 81 -0.06 -4.17 -23.50
N THR A 82 0.95 -3.79 -22.74
CA THR A 82 1.20 -4.39 -21.42
C THR A 82 0.85 -3.39 -20.31
N PRO A 83 -0.15 -3.71 -19.44
CA PRO A 83 -0.46 -2.89 -18.29
C PRO A 83 0.59 -3.07 -17.19
N GLY A 84 0.85 -1.99 -16.46
CA GLY A 84 1.61 -1.98 -15.21
C GLY A 84 0.74 -1.43 -14.10
N TYR A 85 0.77 -2.08 -12.95
CA TYR A 85 -0.03 -1.72 -11.79
C TYR A 85 0.88 -1.34 -10.63
N SER A 86 0.48 -0.34 -9.85
CA SER A 86 1.21 -0.01 -8.63
C SER A 86 0.29 0.22 -7.44
N TRP A 87 0.79 -0.14 -6.27
CA TRP A 87 0.14 0.02 -4.97
C TRP A 87 1.12 0.62 -3.98
N ILE A 88 0.59 1.35 -3.01
CA ILE A 88 1.32 1.83 -1.83
C ILE A 88 0.72 1.12 -0.62
N ILE A 89 1.55 0.42 0.14
CA ILE A 89 1.08 -0.28 1.35
C ILE A 89 0.45 0.74 2.30
N PRO A 90 -0.84 0.61 2.63
CA PRO A 90 -1.53 1.54 3.50
C PRO A 90 -1.24 1.24 4.98
N SER A 91 -1.25 2.29 5.81
CA SER A 91 -1.28 2.12 7.26
C SER A 91 -2.61 1.48 7.70
N PRO A 92 -2.62 0.66 8.76
CA PRO A 92 -3.85 0.24 9.39
C PRO A 92 -4.46 1.43 10.15
N VAL A 93 -5.62 1.90 9.68
CA VAL A 93 -6.33 3.06 10.27
C VAL A 93 -7.73 2.71 10.77
N ALA A 94 -8.18 1.45 10.56
CA ALA A 94 -9.46 1.01 11.08
C ALA A 94 -9.51 1.08 12.61
N GLY A 95 -10.66 1.44 13.15
CA GLY A 95 -10.90 1.52 14.60
C GLY A 95 -11.41 2.89 15.06
N GLU A 96 -11.36 3.08 16.36
CA GLU A 96 -11.81 4.30 17.03
C GLU A 96 -10.62 5.20 17.36
N TRP A 97 -10.76 6.47 17.00
CA TRP A 97 -9.74 7.50 17.22
C TRP A 97 -10.35 8.69 17.97
N GLU A 98 -9.63 9.24 18.94
CA GLU A 98 -9.98 10.51 19.57
C GLU A 98 -8.88 11.53 19.25
N PHE A 99 -9.28 12.72 18.89
CA PHE A 99 -8.35 13.81 18.66
C PHE A 99 -8.95 15.16 19.10
N THR A 100 -8.07 16.08 19.45
CA THR A 100 -8.45 17.48 19.74
C THR A 100 -8.00 18.32 18.55
N PRO A 101 -8.92 19.01 17.87
CA PRO A 101 -8.56 19.92 16.79
C PRO A 101 -7.61 21.01 17.24
N LEU A 102 -6.69 21.42 16.35
CA LEU A 102 -5.68 22.44 16.66
C LEU A 102 -6.26 23.85 16.86
N ASP A 103 -7.48 24.07 16.37
CA ASP A 103 -8.22 25.34 16.54
C ASP A 103 -8.86 25.49 17.92
N GLY A 104 -8.71 24.49 18.80
CA GLY A 104 -9.27 24.51 20.17
C GLY A 104 -10.75 24.16 20.24
N SER A 105 -11.35 23.66 19.15
CA SER A 105 -12.72 23.16 19.16
C SER A 105 -12.85 21.89 20.02
N ALA A 106 -14.09 21.43 20.25
CA ALA A 106 -14.37 20.26 21.09
C ALA A 106 -13.65 19.00 20.58
N PRO A 107 -13.22 18.10 21.50
CA PRO A 107 -12.67 16.81 21.11
C PRO A 107 -13.59 16.06 20.17
N ALA A 108 -13.02 15.41 19.17
CA ALA A 108 -13.72 14.67 18.16
C ALA A 108 -13.40 13.19 18.23
N ARG A 109 -14.37 12.35 17.85
CA ARG A 109 -14.22 10.91 17.69
C ARG A 109 -14.37 10.53 16.23
N LEU A 110 -13.47 9.68 15.74
CA LEU A 110 -13.46 9.18 14.38
C LEU A 110 -13.52 7.66 14.42
N SER A 111 -14.60 7.09 13.89
CA SER A 111 -14.76 5.65 13.72
C SER A 111 -14.49 5.29 12.28
N LEU A 112 -13.47 4.48 12.02
CA LEU A 112 -13.00 4.15 10.67
C LEU A 112 -13.13 2.66 10.36
N GLN A 113 -13.58 2.37 9.15
CA GLN A 113 -13.54 1.07 8.50
C GLN A 113 -12.59 1.13 7.33
N GLN A 114 -11.86 0.04 7.09
CA GLN A 114 -10.83 -0.02 6.05
C GLN A 114 -10.88 -1.34 5.29
N ALA A 115 -10.81 -1.24 3.97
CA ALA A 115 -10.53 -2.36 3.06
C ALA A 115 -9.38 -1.95 2.14
N PHE A 116 -8.20 -2.49 2.37
CA PHE A 116 -6.95 -2.05 1.72
C PHE A 116 -6.70 -0.56 1.94
N GLN A 117 -6.58 0.25 0.86
CA GLN A 117 -6.46 1.71 0.95
C GLN A 117 -7.80 2.45 0.97
N GLN A 118 -8.91 1.74 0.84
CA GLN A 118 -10.24 2.34 0.92
C GLN A 118 -10.65 2.49 2.37
N VAL A 119 -11.04 3.71 2.74
CA VAL A 119 -11.43 4.07 4.10
C VAL A 119 -12.77 4.76 4.07
N GLY A 120 -13.62 4.39 5.02
CA GLY A 120 -14.88 5.07 5.28
C GLY A 120 -15.12 5.15 6.77
N GLY A 121 -16.12 5.91 7.19
CA GLY A 121 -16.40 6.00 8.62
C GLY A 121 -17.26 7.18 9.00
N THR A 122 -17.24 7.49 10.30
CA THR A 122 -18.07 8.52 10.92
C THR A 122 -17.22 9.40 11.83
N LEU A 123 -17.39 10.71 11.68
CA LEU A 123 -16.84 11.72 12.58
C LEU A 123 -17.93 12.21 13.54
N SER A 124 -17.67 12.17 14.83
CA SER A 124 -18.54 12.73 15.88
C SER A 124 -17.85 13.89 16.57
N MET A 125 -18.47 15.06 16.54
CA MET A 125 -17.95 16.29 17.12
C MET A 125 -19.10 17.12 17.71
N GLY A 126 -18.95 17.59 18.95
CA GLY A 126 -19.99 18.39 19.62
C GLY A 126 -21.35 17.69 19.76
N GLY A 127 -21.40 16.35 19.81
CA GLY A 127 -22.63 15.54 19.87
C GLY A 127 -23.30 15.29 18.51
N VAL A 128 -22.73 15.78 17.41
CA VAL A 128 -23.21 15.55 16.05
C VAL A 128 -22.31 14.52 15.37
N SER A 129 -22.92 13.51 14.78
CA SER A 129 -22.22 12.49 13.98
C SER A 129 -22.52 12.67 12.50
N GLN A 130 -21.48 12.58 11.69
CA GLN A 130 -21.56 12.76 10.25
C GLN A 130 -20.61 11.82 9.49
N PRO A 131 -20.90 11.45 8.25
CA PRO A 131 -20.03 10.59 7.48
C PRO A 131 -18.71 11.28 7.14
N VAL A 132 -17.66 10.50 7.09
CA VAL A 132 -16.37 10.87 6.50
C VAL A 132 -16.53 10.86 4.97
N LEU A 133 -16.20 11.97 4.32
CA LEU A 133 -16.39 12.16 2.88
C LEU A 133 -15.03 12.20 2.17
N GLY A 134 -14.95 11.53 1.00
CA GLY A 134 -13.80 11.58 0.13
C GLY A 134 -12.50 11.14 0.81
N ALA A 135 -12.57 10.15 1.71
CA ALA A 135 -11.41 9.63 2.39
C ALA A 135 -10.40 9.05 1.40
N GLN A 136 -9.14 9.44 1.57
CA GLN A 136 -8.01 8.95 0.80
C GLN A 136 -6.90 8.53 1.76
N LEU A 137 -6.50 7.28 1.68
CA LEU A 137 -5.38 6.73 2.45
C LEU A 137 -4.24 6.38 1.49
N ARG A 138 -3.11 7.07 1.65
CA ARG A 138 -1.92 6.86 0.84
C ARG A 138 -0.70 6.65 1.74
N GLY A 139 -0.28 5.39 1.86
CA GLY A 139 0.74 5.02 2.83
C GLY A 139 0.28 5.35 4.25
N ASN A 140 0.94 6.28 4.91
CA ASN A 140 0.65 6.74 6.27
C ASN A 140 -0.13 8.07 6.33
N GLN A 141 -0.61 8.56 5.20
CA GLN A 141 -1.37 9.80 5.12
C GLN A 141 -2.85 9.49 4.85
N LEU A 142 -3.70 9.89 5.79
CA LEU A 142 -5.15 9.85 5.65
C LEU A 142 -5.66 11.29 5.52
N SER A 143 -6.43 11.55 4.47
CA SER A 143 -7.16 12.80 4.27
C SER A 143 -8.63 12.51 4.05
N PHE A 144 -9.49 13.37 4.55
CA PHE A 144 -10.94 13.29 4.36
C PHE A 144 -11.58 14.67 4.55
N HIS A 145 -12.83 14.77 4.16
CA HIS A 145 -13.65 15.96 4.35
C HIS A 145 -14.84 15.63 5.25
N PHE A 146 -15.38 16.64 5.89
CA PHE A 146 -16.61 16.60 6.66
C PHE A 146 -17.37 17.91 6.49
N LEU A 147 -18.68 17.88 6.74
CA LEU A 147 -19.48 19.09 6.68
C LEU A 147 -19.23 19.92 7.95
N GLY A 148 -18.83 21.18 7.78
CA GLY A 148 -18.76 22.12 8.91
C GLY A 148 -20.15 22.40 9.44
N SER A 149 -20.29 22.60 10.75
CA SER A 149 -21.47 23.27 11.32
C SER A 149 -21.29 24.77 11.08
N ASP A 150 -22.19 25.37 10.34
CA ASP A 150 -22.33 26.84 10.27
C ASP A 150 -22.68 27.43 11.63
#